data_1fabf0d3307d128e7e0cac42d7011c90
#
_entry.id   1fabf0d3307d128e7e0cac42d7011c90
#
_cell.length_a   1.000
_cell.length_b   1.000
_cell.length_c   1.000
_cell.angle_alpha   90.00
_cell.angle_beta   90.00
_cell.angle_gamma   90.00
#
_symmetry.space_group_name_H-M   'P 1'
#
loop_
_entity.id
_entity.type
_entity.pdbx_description
1 polymer ?
#
loop_
_entity_poly.entity_id
_entity_poly.type
_entity_poly.pdbx_seq_one_letter_code
_entity_poly.pdbx_strand_id
1 'polypeptide(L)'
;MGISNIKQLYSKWKSLQPLKPEDLKRWNDKFKLEFNYNSNHLEGNTLTYGQTKLLLMFGETSGNASLKDYEEMKAHNVGLEMIKQEAQDKERPLTESFIRELNRTILVQDYWKNAKTP
;
A
#
# COMPACT_ATOMS: atom_id res chain seq x y z
N MET A 1 -2.27 6.35 6.54
CA MET A 1 -1.49 5.34 7.25
C MET A 1 -0.68 6.02 8.33
N GLY A 2 -0.86 5.66 9.59
CA GLY A 2 -0.15 6.26 10.71
C GLY A 2 1.22 5.64 10.95
N ILE A 3 2.06 6.32 11.73
CA ILE A 3 3.41 5.85 12.04
C ILE A 3 3.41 4.49 12.71
N SER A 4 2.48 4.25 13.65
CA SER A 4 2.39 2.96 14.34
C SER A 4 2.04 1.82 13.38
N ASN A 5 1.17 2.09 12.39
CA ASN A 5 0.84 1.10 11.37
C ASN A 5 2.03 0.79 10.47
N ILE A 6 2.83 1.81 10.13
CA ILE A 6 4.05 1.64 9.34
C ILE A 6 5.04 0.75 10.08
N LYS A 7 5.25 1.01 11.37
CA LYS A 7 6.18 0.23 12.20
C LYS A 7 5.73 -1.22 12.34
N GLN A 8 4.44 -1.46 12.56
CA GLN A 8 3.88 -2.81 12.65
C GLN A 8 4.07 -3.57 11.34
N LEU A 9 3.78 -2.91 10.21
CA LEU A 9 3.92 -3.51 8.90
C LEU A 9 5.38 -3.86 8.60
N TYR A 10 6.29 -2.94 8.90
CA TYR A 10 7.72 -3.14 8.73
C TYR A 10 8.21 -4.35 9.55
N SER A 11 7.83 -4.41 10.81
CA SER A 11 8.24 -5.51 11.70
C SER A 11 7.69 -6.84 11.23
N LYS A 12 6.42 -6.86 10.83
CA LYS A 12 5.77 -8.07 10.34
C LYS A 12 6.45 -8.58 9.07
N TRP A 13 6.72 -7.70 8.13
CA TRP A 13 7.41 -8.08 6.89
C TRP A 13 8.81 -8.61 7.18
N LYS A 14 9.53 -7.96 8.07
CA LYS A 14 10.88 -8.36 8.44
C LYS A 14 10.92 -9.75 9.07
N SER A 15 9.93 -10.10 9.88
CA SER A 15 9.84 -11.39 10.55
C SER A 15 9.56 -12.53 9.58
N LEU A 16 9.07 -12.26 8.38
CA LEU A 16 8.72 -13.26 7.39
C LEU A 16 9.86 -13.57 6.40
N GLN A 17 10.99 -12.88 6.54
CA GLN A 17 12.09 -12.98 5.56
C GLN A 17 12.67 -14.38 5.34
N PRO A 18 12.66 -15.33 6.30
CA PRO A 18 13.19 -16.67 6.01
C PRO A 18 12.25 -17.60 5.25
N LEU A 19 11.10 -17.13 4.76
CA LEU A 19 10.15 -17.97 4.03
C LEU A 19 10.70 -18.44 2.69
N LYS A 20 10.24 -19.62 2.25
CA LYS A 20 10.55 -20.13 0.91
C LYS A 20 10.02 -19.19 -0.16
N PRO A 21 10.69 -19.07 -1.33
CA PRO A 21 10.25 -18.13 -2.37
C PRO A 21 8.79 -18.29 -2.80
N GLU A 22 8.31 -19.49 -2.98
CA GLU A 22 6.94 -19.74 -3.40
C GLU A 22 5.93 -19.39 -2.32
N ASP A 23 6.24 -19.67 -1.06
CA ASP A 23 5.39 -19.31 0.08
C ASP A 23 5.39 -17.81 0.31
N LEU A 24 6.55 -17.19 0.14
CA LEU A 24 6.70 -15.75 0.26
C LEU A 24 5.87 -15.02 -0.81
N LYS A 25 5.88 -15.52 -2.05
CA LYS A 25 5.11 -14.92 -3.13
C LYS A 25 3.61 -14.98 -2.85
N ARG A 26 3.10 -16.14 -2.44
CA ARG A 26 1.68 -16.29 -2.09
C ARG A 26 1.27 -15.40 -0.94
N TRP A 27 2.09 -15.38 0.10
CA TRP A 27 1.83 -14.54 1.26
C TRP A 27 1.86 -13.06 0.88
N ASN A 28 2.82 -12.68 0.05
CA ASN A 28 2.97 -11.31 -0.42
C ASN A 28 1.75 -10.85 -1.22
N ASP A 29 1.29 -11.67 -2.17
CA ASP A 29 0.13 -11.35 -3.00
C ASP A 29 -1.13 -11.19 -2.16
N LYS A 30 -1.35 -12.11 -1.23
CA LYS A 30 -2.49 -12.05 -0.33
C LYS A 30 -2.42 -10.83 0.58
N PHE A 31 -1.26 -10.57 1.15
CA PHE A 31 -1.08 -9.44 2.05
C PHE A 31 -1.26 -8.12 1.31
N LYS A 32 -0.68 -8.00 0.12
CA LYS A 32 -0.81 -6.83 -0.74
C LYS A 32 -2.28 -6.49 -0.99
N LEU A 33 -3.05 -7.49 -1.36
CA LEU A 33 -4.46 -7.29 -1.69
C LEU A 33 -5.27 -6.93 -0.45
N GLU A 34 -5.15 -7.69 0.63
CA GLU A 34 -5.95 -7.48 1.83
C GLU A 34 -5.58 -6.19 2.54
N PHE A 35 -4.27 -5.90 2.65
CA PHE A 35 -3.83 -4.69 3.33
C PHE A 35 -4.30 -3.44 2.59
N ASN A 36 -4.10 -3.41 1.27
CA ASN A 36 -4.50 -2.24 0.47
C ASN A 36 -6.02 -2.06 0.49
N TYR A 37 -6.76 -3.15 0.34
CA TYR A 37 -8.22 -3.06 0.37
C TYR A 37 -8.73 -2.57 1.71
N ASN A 38 -8.33 -3.22 2.80
CA ASN A 38 -8.84 -2.89 4.14
C ASN A 38 -8.45 -1.49 4.57
N SER A 39 -7.21 -1.10 4.36
CA SER A 39 -6.72 0.21 4.76
C SER A 39 -7.43 1.34 4.01
N ASN A 40 -7.59 1.19 2.69
CA ASN A 40 -8.26 2.20 1.89
C ASN A 40 -9.76 2.24 2.14
N HIS A 41 -10.37 1.08 2.36
CA HIS A 41 -11.80 1.01 2.67
C HIS A 41 -12.13 1.78 3.96
N LEU A 42 -11.30 1.64 4.99
CA LEU A 42 -11.47 2.37 6.25
C LEU A 42 -11.36 3.89 6.05
N GLU A 43 -10.61 4.33 5.06
CA GLU A 43 -10.43 5.75 4.73
C GLU A 43 -11.45 6.28 3.73
N GLY A 44 -12.45 5.47 3.37
CA GLY A 44 -13.54 5.89 2.51
C GLY A 44 -13.39 5.56 1.04
N ASN A 45 -12.37 4.79 0.65
CA ASN A 45 -12.23 4.33 -0.72
C ASN A 45 -13.37 3.37 -1.08
N THR A 46 -13.97 3.54 -2.25
CA THR A 46 -15.18 2.81 -2.64
C THR A 46 -14.92 1.59 -3.51
N LEU A 47 -13.67 1.28 -3.82
CA LEU A 47 -13.37 0.09 -4.61
C LEU A 47 -13.80 -1.18 -3.87
N THR A 48 -14.43 -2.10 -4.60
CA THR A 48 -14.72 -3.42 -4.06
C THR A 48 -13.45 -4.25 -3.97
N TYR A 49 -13.52 -5.35 -3.24
CA TYR A 49 -12.39 -6.28 -3.16
C TYR A 49 -12.00 -6.80 -4.56
N GLY A 50 -13.00 -7.13 -5.38
CA GLY A 50 -12.76 -7.57 -6.76
C GLY A 50 -12.11 -6.52 -7.63
N GLN A 51 -12.55 -5.27 -7.52
CA GLN A 51 -11.94 -4.15 -8.26
C GLN A 51 -10.50 -3.91 -7.81
N THR A 52 -10.24 -4.00 -6.51
CA THR A 52 -8.89 -3.88 -5.96
C THR A 52 -7.99 -4.98 -6.50
N LYS A 53 -8.48 -6.20 -6.55
CA LYS A 53 -7.72 -7.34 -7.08
C LYS A 53 -7.37 -7.14 -8.56
N LEU A 54 -8.35 -6.73 -9.37
CA LEU A 54 -8.10 -6.45 -10.78
C LEU A 54 -7.03 -5.38 -10.97
N LEU A 55 -7.11 -4.31 -10.20
CA LEU A 55 -6.16 -3.22 -10.30
C LEU A 55 -4.75 -3.65 -9.89
N LEU A 56 -4.61 -4.26 -8.72
CA LEU A 56 -3.29 -4.53 -8.14
C LEU A 56 -2.61 -5.75 -8.74
N MET A 57 -3.38 -6.75 -9.18
CA MET A 57 -2.81 -7.99 -9.72
C MET A 57 -2.69 -7.96 -11.25
N PHE A 58 -3.57 -7.24 -11.94
CA PHE A 58 -3.65 -7.27 -13.40
C PHE A 58 -3.56 -5.90 -14.06
N GLY A 59 -3.54 -4.82 -13.27
CA GLY A 59 -3.48 -3.47 -13.82
C GLY A 59 -4.75 -3.03 -14.55
N GLU A 60 -5.87 -3.66 -14.24
CA GLU A 60 -7.14 -3.41 -14.91
C GLU A 60 -8.13 -2.68 -14.01
N THR A 61 -9.03 -1.92 -14.64
CA THR A 61 -10.11 -1.24 -13.95
C THR A 61 -11.45 -1.77 -14.43
N SER A 62 -12.44 -1.77 -13.56
CA SER A 62 -13.80 -2.17 -13.92
C SER A 62 -14.82 -1.44 -13.06
N GLY A 63 -16.05 -1.34 -13.57
CA GLY A 63 -17.16 -0.71 -12.86
C GLY A 63 -17.11 0.81 -12.89
N ASN A 64 -17.89 1.41 -12.00
CA ASN A 64 -18.11 2.86 -11.97
C ASN A 64 -17.31 3.59 -10.91
N ALA A 65 -16.23 2.99 -10.42
CA ALA A 65 -15.39 3.63 -9.41
C ALA A 65 -14.69 4.87 -10.01
N SER A 66 -14.48 5.87 -9.18
CA SER A 66 -13.84 7.10 -9.62
C SER A 66 -12.35 6.92 -9.86
N LEU A 67 -11.81 7.75 -10.74
CA LEU A 67 -10.37 7.80 -10.97
C LEU A 67 -9.62 8.07 -9.67
N LYS A 68 -10.17 8.93 -8.83
CA LYS A 68 -9.60 9.24 -7.52
C LYS A 68 -9.42 7.98 -6.68
N ASP A 69 -10.42 7.10 -6.61
CA ASP A 69 -10.34 5.87 -5.83
C ASP A 69 -9.26 4.92 -6.37
N TYR A 70 -9.14 4.82 -7.70
CA TYR A 70 -8.07 4.03 -8.30
C TYR A 70 -6.69 4.61 -8.01
N GLU A 71 -6.54 5.92 -8.12
CA GLU A 71 -5.25 6.59 -7.84
C GLU A 71 -4.85 6.48 -6.38
N GLU A 72 -5.81 6.61 -5.46
CA GLU A 72 -5.55 6.41 -4.04
C GLU A 72 -5.05 4.99 -3.75
N MET A 73 -5.70 3.99 -4.35
CA MET A 73 -5.30 2.61 -4.16
C MET A 73 -3.90 2.34 -4.71
N LYS A 74 -3.58 2.87 -5.88
CA LYS A 74 -2.26 2.74 -6.48
C LYS A 74 -1.18 3.40 -5.63
N ALA A 75 -1.43 4.62 -5.17
CA ALA A 75 -0.48 5.34 -4.33
C ALA A 75 -0.21 4.59 -3.01
N HIS A 76 -1.26 4.05 -2.43
CA HIS A 76 -1.15 3.27 -1.19
C HIS A 76 -0.30 2.02 -1.42
N ASN A 77 -0.49 1.35 -2.55
CA ASN A 77 0.31 0.18 -2.89
C ASN A 77 1.79 0.52 -3.11
N VAL A 78 2.09 1.67 -3.73
CA VAL A 78 3.47 2.12 -3.87
C VAL A 78 4.10 2.29 -2.48
N GLY A 79 3.37 2.86 -1.53
CA GLY A 79 3.82 2.97 -0.15
C GLY A 79 4.12 1.62 0.48
N LEU A 80 3.25 0.63 0.26
CA LEU A 80 3.48 -0.73 0.75
C LEU A 80 4.76 -1.33 0.18
N GLU A 81 4.99 -1.17 -1.13
CA GLU A 81 6.20 -1.69 -1.77
C GLU A 81 7.47 -1.02 -1.21
N MET A 82 7.40 0.28 -0.91
CA MET A 82 8.51 0.99 -0.28
C MET A 82 8.85 0.38 1.09
N ILE A 83 7.84 0.08 1.89
CA ILE A 83 8.03 -0.54 3.20
C ILE A 83 8.68 -1.92 3.06
N LYS A 84 8.23 -2.71 2.09
CA LYS A 84 8.79 -4.05 1.86
C LYS A 84 10.26 -3.98 1.49
N GLN A 85 10.65 -3.03 0.64
CA GLN A 85 12.04 -2.86 0.25
C GLN A 85 12.92 -2.44 1.43
N GLU A 86 12.43 -1.51 2.26
CA GLU A 86 13.16 -1.12 3.47
C GLU A 86 13.34 -2.29 4.43
N ALA A 87 12.33 -3.13 4.58
CA ALA A 87 12.38 -4.28 5.49
C ALA A 87 13.32 -5.38 5.02
N GLN A 88 13.64 -5.42 3.73
CA GLN A 88 14.59 -6.41 3.19
C GLN A 88 16.02 -6.10 3.60
N ASP A 89 16.36 -4.85 3.85
CA ASP A 89 17.67 -4.48 4.35
C ASP A 89 17.68 -4.61 5.86
N LYS A 90 18.14 -5.76 6.35
CA LYS A 90 18.09 -6.11 7.78
C LYS A 90 18.95 -5.22 8.67
N GLU A 91 19.95 -4.58 8.11
CA GLU A 91 20.86 -3.71 8.86
C GLU A 91 20.39 -2.28 8.91
N ARG A 92 19.39 -1.95 8.11
CA ARG A 92 18.93 -0.60 7.96
C ARG A 92 17.77 -0.32 8.93
N PRO A 93 17.94 0.63 9.86
CA PRO A 93 16.85 0.97 10.76
C PRO A 93 15.74 1.73 10.03
N LEU A 94 14.54 1.70 10.60
CA LEU A 94 13.45 2.53 10.12
C LEU A 94 13.76 3.97 10.48
N THR A 95 14.07 4.81 9.47
CA THR A 95 14.48 6.18 9.67
C THR A 95 13.32 7.16 9.52
N GLU A 96 13.45 8.32 10.18
CA GLU A 96 12.50 9.40 10.02
C GLU A 96 12.45 9.92 8.57
N SER A 97 13.58 9.94 7.90
CA SER A 97 13.68 10.31 6.50
C SER A 97 12.85 9.41 5.60
N PHE A 98 12.91 8.09 5.84
CA PHE A 98 12.10 7.14 5.10
C PHE A 98 10.60 7.35 5.35
N ILE A 99 10.22 7.57 6.60
CA ILE A 99 8.82 7.80 6.96
C ILE A 99 8.28 9.05 6.25
N ARG A 100 9.07 10.11 6.17
CA ARG A 100 8.67 11.33 5.45
C ARG A 100 8.48 11.07 3.96
N GLU A 101 9.38 10.31 3.35
CA GLU A 101 9.28 9.96 1.94
C GLU A 101 8.04 9.12 1.67
N LEU A 102 7.76 8.17 2.55
CA LEU A 102 6.56 7.31 2.47
C LEU A 102 5.29 8.16 2.56
N ASN A 103 5.23 9.07 3.52
CA ASN A 103 4.08 9.96 3.67
C ASN A 103 3.87 10.82 2.44
N ARG A 104 4.95 11.33 1.85
CA ARG A 104 4.88 12.13 0.63
C ARG A 104 4.29 11.34 -0.53
N THR A 105 4.66 10.09 -0.64
CA THR A 105 4.12 9.20 -1.68
C THR A 105 2.61 8.98 -1.50
N ILE A 106 2.18 8.76 -0.26
CA ILE A 106 0.77 8.52 0.06
C ILE A 106 -0.05 9.80 -0.10
N LEU A 107 0.54 10.96 0.15
CA LEU A 107 -0.13 12.27 0.06
C LEU A 107 -0.55 12.65 -1.37
N VAL A 108 -0.27 11.85 -2.35
CA VAL A 108 -0.89 11.99 -3.67
C VAL A 108 -2.41 12.04 -3.54
N GLN A 109 -2.96 11.38 -2.54
CA GLN A 109 -4.39 11.43 -2.23
C GLN A 109 -4.85 12.86 -1.95
N ASP A 110 -4.09 13.59 -1.15
CA ASP A 110 -4.43 14.97 -0.81
C ASP A 110 -4.34 15.89 -2.01
N TYR A 111 -3.35 15.65 -2.88
CA TYR A 111 -3.25 16.40 -4.13
C TYR A 111 -4.52 16.27 -4.95
N TRP A 112 -5.06 15.05 -5.12
CA TRP A 112 -6.27 14.83 -5.88
C TRP A 112 -7.49 15.49 -5.24
N LYS A 113 -7.57 15.45 -3.92
CA LYS A 113 -8.65 16.14 -3.19
C LYS A 113 -8.61 17.63 -3.43
N ASN A 114 -7.44 18.23 -3.38
CA ASN A 114 -7.26 19.66 -3.54
C ASN A 114 -7.41 20.11 -4.99
N ALA A 115 -6.99 19.30 -5.94
CA ALA A 115 -7.06 19.63 -7.36
C ALA A 115 -8.51 19.73 -7.87
N LYS A 116 -9.46 19.13 -7.17
CA LYS A 116 -10.89 19.20 -7.51
C LYS A 116 -11.57 20.45 -6.98
N THR A 117 -10.87 21.23 -6.17
CA THR A 117 -11.39 22.46 -5.62
C THR A 117 -10.98 23.60 -6.51
N PRO A 118 -11.90 24.25 -7.20
CA PRO A 118 -11.56 25.37 -8.08
C PRO A 118 -10.98 26.54 -7.27
#